data_4a8e2715cf1ab458346fce44c9b90d74
#
_entry.id   4a8e2715cf1ab458346fce44c9b90d74
#
_cell.length_a   1.000
_cell.length_b   1.000
_cell.length_c   1.000
_cell.angle_alpha   90.00
_cell.angle_beta   90.00
_cell.angle_gamma   90.00
#
_symmetry.space_group_name_H-M   'P 1'
#
loop_
_entity.id
_entity.type
_entity.pdbx_description
1 polymer ?
#
loop_
_entity_poly.entity_id
_entity_poly.type
_entity_poly.pdbx_seq_one_letter_code
_entity_poly.pdbx_strand_id
1 'polypeptide(L)'
;LSQPPPGGMLVTSLPGTLPTLLSVAAASGVASRGALGGVRADAGAQPPLVVVGAGVLGRLAAQEWQELHPGGCEVLGVTRTRPDEEREAEMLAEGITHRYRSDIEASVRCGTRWPYVLFSASPSGNDDYAGAVASALEYWDRDAPGGRFVFTSSAGVCAEQDGGIVTETSPVGSGPRSERLLAAEKAVLAAGGCVVRLAGLYLEGRGAHNYWLTQEEVAQRPDGLINQIHYRDAANAAVAALLQGSAGAVYLAADDRPLTREEICREACRAPRFAARKVPRFTGPAGAADHGGSGVGKIIDCTATRTALGWQPKYKTFGVFIDTLV
;
A
#
# COMPACT_ATOMS: atom_id res chain seq x y z
N LEU A 1 5.43 -3.28 -51.36
CA LEU A 1 6.60 -2.68 -50.70
C LEU A 1 6.11 -2.11 -49.38
N SER A 2 6.07 -2.96 -48.37
CA SER A 2 5.61 -2.70 -46.99
C SER A 2 6.77 -2.17 -46.18
N GLN A 3 6.56 -1.06 -45.49
CA GLN A 3 7.48 -0.58 -44.45
C GLN A 3 7.26 -1.36 -43.15
N PRO A 4 8.31 -1.67 -42.38
CA PRO A 4 8.20 -2.29 -41.06
C PRO A 4 7.81 -1.24 -39.98
N PRO A 5 7.22 -1.68 -38.84
CA PRO A 5 6.84 -0.79 -37.75
C PRO A 5 8.07 -0.29 -36.98
N PRO A 6 7.98 0.87 -36.31
CA PRO A 6 9.09 1.45 -35.57
C PRO A 6 9.39 0.64 -34.29
N GLY A 7 10.69 0.49 -34.08
CA GLY A 7 11.28 -0.34 -33.05
C GLY A 7 10.93 0.01 -31.62
N GLY A 8 10.75 -1.02 -30.83
CA GLY A 8 10.63 -0.92 -29.38
C GLY A 8 11.92 -0.42 -28.77
N MET A 9 11.79 0.56 -27.91
CA MET A 9 12.88 1.14 -27.14
C MET A 9 13.23 0.18 -26.01
N LEU A 10 14.36 -0.50 -26.12
CA LEU A 10 14.98 -1.26 -25.04
C LEU A 10 15.39 -0.27 -23.94
N VAL A 11 14.70 -0.33 -22.81
CA VAL A 11 15.12 0.34 -21.60
C VAL A 11 16.22 -0.50 -20.98
N THR A 12 17.47 -0.14 -21.23
CA THR A 12 18.63 -0.68 -20.50
C THR A 12 18.56 -0.20 -19.05
N SER A 13 18.29 -1.11 -18.14
CA SER A 13 18.42 -0.90 -16.70
C SER A 13 19.90 -0.75 -16.35
N LEU A 14 20.29 0.43 -15.92
CA LEU A 14 21.55 0.64 -15.23
C LEU A 14 21.44 0.09 -13.79
N PRO A 15 22.42 -0.65 -13.28
CA PRO A 15 22.45 -1.10 -11.90
C PRO A 15 22.77 0.07 -10.99
N GLY A 16 21.77 0.63 -10.33
CA GLY A 16 21.93 1.57 -9.24
C GLY A 16 22.20 0.81 -7.95
N THR A 17 23.44 0.75 -7.51
CA THR A 17 23.80 0.32 -6.16
C THR A 17 23.11 1.18 -5.13
N LEU A 18 22.21 0.59 -4.36
CA LEU A 18 21.66 1.18 -3.14
C LEU A 18 22.79 1.28 -2.11
N PRO A 19 22.95 2.42 -1.42
CA PRO A 19 23.90 2.50 -0.30
C PRO A 19 23.41 1.61 0.83
N THR A 20 24.30 0.75 1.29
CA THR A 20 24.19 -0.06 2.50
C THR A 20 23.73 0.84 3.65
N LEU A 21 22.59 0.55 4.25
CA LEU A 21 22.13 1.19 5.48
C LEU A 21 23.11 0.85 6.60
N LEU A 22 24.01 1.79 6.91
CA LEU A 22 24.81 1.75 8.12
C LEU A 22 23.87 1.79 9.33
N SER A 23 24.01 0.78 10.17
CA SER A 23 23.46 0.71 11.52
C SER A 23 23.81 1.98 12.29
N VAL A 24 22.84 2.86 12.49
CA VAL A 24 22.95 3.93 13.47
C VAL A 24 22.37 3.41 14.78
N ALA A 25 23.25 3.28 15.73
CA ALA A 25 22.95 2.90 17.11
C ALA A 25 21.85 3.78 17.71
N ALA A 26 20.94 3.13 18.42
CA ALA A 26 19.83 3.70 19.15
C ALA A 26 20.28 4.81 20.10
N ALA A 27 19.81 6.04 19.85
CA ALA A 27 19.70 7.06 20.89
C ALA A 27 18.29 6.96 21.48
N SER A 28 18.22 6.61 22.75
CA SER A 28 17.02 6.48 23.55
C SER A 28 16.28 7.83 23.67
N GLY A 29 15.22 7.99 22.91
CA GLY A 29 14.21 9.00 23.12
C GLY A 29 12.87 8.31 23.38
N VAL A 30 12.49 8.23 24.66
CA VAL A 30 11.16 7.76 25.09
C VAL A 30 10.13 8.78 24.65
N ALA A 31 9.56 8.62 23.47
CA ALA A 31 8.33 9.28 23.08
C ALA A 31 7.17 8.36 23.49
N SER A 32 6.24 8.90 24.27
CA SER A 32 5.06 8.25 24.82
C SER A 32 4.30 7.47 23.75
N ARG A 33 4.35 6.16 23.82
CA ARG A 33 3.48 5.26 23.08
C ARG A 33 2.07 5.43 23.61
N GLY A 34 1.16 5.94 22.79
CA GLY A 34 -0.27 5.80 23.06
C GLY A 34 -0.59 4.32 23.23
N ALA A 35 -1.09 3.98 24.41
CA ALA A 35 -1.39 2.60 24.79
C ALA A 35 -2.43 2.02 23.82
N LEU A 36 -2.01 1.12 22.94
CA LEU A 36 -2.89 0.14 22.33
C LEU A 36 -3.41 -0.73 23.48
N GLY A 37 -4.72 -0.63 23.76
CA GLY A 37 -5.39 -1.34 24.84
C GLY A 37 -5.09 -2.83 24.77
N GLY A 38 -4.47 -3.35 25.84
CA GLY A 38 -3.91 -4.68 25.89
C GLY A 38 -4.94 -5.79 25.69
N VAL A 39 -4.78 -6.52 24.59
CA VAL A 39 -5.14 -7.93 24.54
C VAL A 39 -3.92 -8.70 25.04
N ARG A 40 -3.99 -9.26 26.22
CA ARG A 40 -2.99 -10.22 26.71
C ARG A 40 -3.08 -11.46 25.82
N ALA A 41 -2.16 -11.58 24.87
CA ALA A 41 -1.88 -12.86 24.24
C ALA A 41 -1.30 -13.80 25.32
N ASP A 42 -1.84 -14.98 25.36
CA ASP A 42 -1.31 -16.10 26.13
C ASP A 42 0.18 -16.29 25.78
N ALA A 43 1.05 -16.60 26.73
CA ALA A 43 2.50 -16.70 26.56
C ALA A 43 2.93 -17.96 25.77
N GLY A 44 2.22 -18.27 24.70
CA GLY A 44 2.45 -19.31 23.71
C GLY A 44 2.90 -18.70 22.34
N ALA A 45 3.18 -19.53 21.38
CA ALA A 45 3.73 -19.15 20.06
C ALA A 45 3.07 -17.89 19.47
N GLN A 46 3.91 -16.94 19.04
CA GLN A 46 3.45 -15.70 18.41
C GLN A 46 2.72 -16.02 17.08
N PRO A 47 1.63 -15.31 16.76
CA PRO A 47 0.79 -15.68 15.63
C PRO A 47 1.51 -15.49 14.29
N PRO A 48 1.49 -16.50 13.40
CA PRO A 48 2.09 -16.42 12.08
C PRO A 48 1.29 -15.48 11.16
N LEU A 49 2.00 -14.80 10.26
CA LEU A 49 1.42 -13.94 9.23
C LEU A 49 1.79 -14.43 7.82
N VAL A 50 0.80 -14.55 6.94
CA VAL A 50 1.02 -14.74 5.52
C VAL A 50 0.81 -13.42 4.77
N VAL A 51 1.83 -12.96 4.05
CA VAL A 51 1.79 -11.76 3.22
C VAL A 51 1.78 -12.16 1.74
N VAL A 52 0.62 -12.13 1.12
CA VAL A 52 0.46 -12.35 -0.32
C VAL A 52 0.79 -11.07 -1.08
N GLY A 53 1.93 -11.07 -1.77
CA GLY A 53 2.49 -9.88 -2.40
C GLY A 53 3.55 -9.20 -1.54
N ALA A 54 4.66 -9.89 -1.28
CA ALA A 54 5.82 -9.39 -0.54
C ALA A 54 6.62 -8.34 -1.34
N GLY A 55 5.92 -7.30 -1.83
CA GLY A 55 6.46 -6.08 -2.41
C GLY A 55 6.84 -5.07 -1.31
N VAL A 56 7.00 -3.79 -1.68
CA VAL A 56 7.37 -2.74 -0.71
C VAL A 56 6.36 -2.66 0.44
N LEU A 57 5.06 -2.62 0.13
CA LEU A 57 4.01 -2.53 1.15
C LEU A 57 3.98 -3.79 2.03
N GLY A 58 4.01 -4.97 1.41
CA GLY A 58 3.95 -6.24 2.15
C GLY A 58 5.15 -6.46 3.06
N ARG A 59 6.37 -6.11 2.63
CA ARG A 59 7.59 -6.19 3.45
C ARG A 59 7.54 -5.22 4.63
N LEU A 60 7.07 -3.99 4.42
CA LEU A 60 6.89 -3.03 5.52
C LEU A 60 5.81 -3.48 6.52
N ALA A 61 4.73 -4.10 6.05
CA ALA A 61 3.73 -4.69 6.94
C ALA A 61 4.28 -5.90 7.72
N ALA A 62 5.13 -6.71 7.10
CA ALA A 62 5.83 -7.79 7.77
C ALA A 62 6.76 -7.27 8.89
N GLN A 63 7.53 -6.22 8.62
CA GLN A 63 8.39 -5.58 9.63
C GLN A 63 7.57 -5.02 10.80
N GLU A 64 6.48 -4.30 10.50
CA GLU A 64 5.57 -3.77 11.53
C GLU A 64 4.95 -4.89 12.38
N TRP A 65 4.56 -6.00 11.74
CA TRP A 65 4.04 -7.18 12.44
C TRP A 65 5.07 -7.77 13.41
N GLN A 66 6.33 -7.90 12.97
CA GLN A 66 7.43 -8.41 13.78
C GLN A 66 7.78 -7.48 14.95
N GLU A 67 7.75 -6.14 14.73
CA GLU A 67 7.96 -5.16 15.79
C GLU A 67 6.92 -5.26 16.92
N LEU A 68 5.68 -5.62 16.56
CA LEU A 68 4.59 -5.83 17.53
C LEU A 68 4.66 -7.19 18.22
N HIS A 69 5.45 -8.14 17.69
CA HIS A 69 5.60 -9.49 18.19
C HIS A 69 7.08 -9.82 18.50
N PRO A 70 7.70 -9.13 19.48
CA PRO A 70 9.15 -9.23 19.75
C PRO A 70 9.61 -10.60 20.24
N GLY A 71 8.69 -11.49 20.59
CA GLY A 71 8.98 -12.89 20.95
C GLY A 71 9.32 -13.78 19.73
N GLY A 72 9.29 -13.20 18.52
CA GLY A 72 9.48 -13.89 17.26
C GLY A 72 8.18 -14.49 16.72
N CYS A 73 7.84 -14.19 15.48
CA CYS A 73 6.69 -14.75 14.78
C CYS A 73 7.12 -15.21 13.38
N GLU A 74 6.48 -16.24 12.87
CA GLU A 74 6.69 -16.66 11.49
C GLU A 74 6.01 -15.68 10.54
N VAL A 75 6.76 -15.16 9.56
CA VAL A 75 6.19 -14.37 8.47
C VAL A 75 6.53 -15.02 7.14
N LEU A 76 5.49 -15.42 6.40
CA LEU A 76 5.61 -16.01 5.07
C LEU A 76 5.32 -14.96 4.01
N GLY A 77 6.31 -14.66 3.18
CA GLY A 77 6.17 -13.77 2.03
C GLY A 77 5.85 -14.53 0.76
N VAL A 78 4.62 -14.43 0.26
CA VAL A 78 4.15 -15.18 -0.91
C VAL A 78 4.29 -14.35 -2.18
N THR A 79 4.97 -14.90 -3.19
CA THR A 79 5.11 -14.26 -4.50
C THR A 79 4.60 -15.18 -5.62
N ARG A 80 4.17 -14.58 -6.73
CA ARG A 80 3.75 -15.31 -7.93
C ARG A 80 4.94 -15.77 -8.77
N THR A 81 5.95 -14.91 -8.90
CA THR A 81 7.17 -15.14 -9.66
C THR A 81 8.33 -15.28 -8.70
N ARG A 82 9.36 -16.02 -9.12
CA ARG A 82 10.57 -16.17 -8.32
C ARG A 82 11.24 -14.82 -8.16
N PRO A 83 11.51 -14.35 -6.94
CA PRO A 83 12.45 -13.25 -6.74
C PRO A 83 13.83 -13.70 -7.23
N ASP A 84 14.67 -12.76 -7.63
CA ASP A 84 16.10 -13.03 -7.77
C ASP A 84 16.74 -13.37 -6.42
N GLU A 85 17.93 -13.92 -6.44
CA GLU A 85 18.63 -14.36 -5.23
C GLU A 85 18.89 -13.21 -4.25
N GLU A 86 19.17 -12.01 -4.76
CA GLU A 86 19.40 -10.82 -3.96
C GLU A 86 18.13 -10.45 -3.17
N ARG A 87 16.99 -10.42 -3.82
CA ARG A 87 15.71 -10.11 -3.20
C ARG A 87 15.24 -11.18 -2.23
N GLU A 88 15.52 -12.45 -2.52
CA GLU A 88 15.23 -13.56 -1.58
C GLU A 88 16.09 -13.44 -0.32
N ALA A 89 17.37 -13.11 -0.47
CA ALA A 89 18.29 -12.86 0.63
C ALA A 89 17.88 -11.62 1.45
N GLU A 90 17.44 -10.53 0.79
CA GLU A 90 16.87 -9.36 1.49
C GLU A 90 15.65 -9.73 2.33
N MET A 91 14.71 -10.49 1.77
CA MET A 91 13.51 -10.92 2.50
C MET A 91 13.88 -11.77 3.72
N LEU A 92 14.83 -12.68 3.56
CA LEU A 92 15.32 -13.52 4.65
C LEU A 92 16.01 -12.68 5.74
N ALA A 93 16.81 -11.69 5.37
CA ALA A 93 17.44 -10.76 6.30
C ALA A 93 16.41 -9.89 7.06
N GLU A 94 15.26 -9.63 6.46
CA GLU A 94 14.10 -8.98 7.09
C GLU A 94 13.24 -9.95 7.92
N GLY A 95 13.65 -11.22 8.08
CA GLY A 95 12.89 -12.22 8.82
C GLY A 95 11.66 -12.73 8.09
N ILE A 96 11.60 -12.57 6.77
CA ILE A 96 10.48 -13.00 5.93
C ILE A 96 10.89 -14.27 5.18
N THR A 97 10.25 -15.40 5.48
CA THR A 97 10.47 -16.65 4.76
C THR A 97 9.71 -16.60 3.44
N HIS A 98 10.44 -16.60 2.33
CA HIS A 98 9.83 -16.64 1.00
C HIS A 98 9.15 -17.99 0.73
N ARG A 99 7.98 -17.93 0.10
CA ARG A 99 7.22 -19.07 -0.41
C ARG A 99 6.64 -18.76 -1.79
N TYR A 100 6.60 -19.78 -2.64
CA TYR A 100 5.83 -19.67 -3.88
C TYR A 100 4.35 -19.85 -3.59
N ARG A 101 3.54 -19.24 -4.43
CA ARG A 101 2.09 -19.43 -4.39
C ARG A 101 1.73 -20.93 -4.47
N SER A 102 2.38 -21.69 -5.35
CA SER A 102 2.18 -23.15 -5.50
C SER A 102 2.44 -23.93 -4.22
N ASP A 103 3.44 -23.51 -3.43
CA ASP A 103 3.81 -24.22 -2.20
C ASP A 103 2.79 -23.96 -1.09
N ILE A 104 2.32 -22.72 -0.99
CA ILE A 104 1.22 -22.36 -0.08
C ILE A 104 -0.05 -23.10 -0.47
N GLU A 105 -0.42 -23.14 -1.75
CA GLU A 105 -1.58 -23.88 -2.25
C GLU A 105 -1.45 -25.38 -1.99
N ALA A 106 -0.25 -25.95 -2.06
CA ALA A 106 0.00 -27.34 -1.68
C ALA A 106 -0.23 -27.58 -0.18
N SER A 107 0.27 -26.69 0.67
CA SER A 107 0.06 -26.72 2.13
C SER A 107 -1.43 -26.62 2.46
N VAL A 108 -2.15 -25.74 1.77
CA VAL A 108 -3.60 -25.55 1.92
C VAL A 108 -4.38 -26.83 1.53
N ARG A 109 -3.99 -27.51 0.46
CA ARG A 109 -4.59 -28.81 0.09
C ARG A 109 -4.34 -29.88 1.15
N CYS A 110 -3.25 -29.80 1.90
CA CYS A 110 -2.96 -30.66 3.05
C CYS A 110 -3.62 -30.22 4.36
N GLY A 111 -4.50 -29.20 4.32
CA GLY A 111 -5.26 -28.74 5.47
C GLY A 111 -4.61 -27.60 6.26
N THR A 112 -3.42 -27.12 5.88
CA THR A 112 -2.77 -26.01 6.59
C THR A 112 -3.50 -24.69 6.33
N ARG A 113 -3.72 -23.90 7.38
CA ARG A 113 -4.30 -22.55 7.34
C ARG A 113 -3.56 -21.65 8.33
N TRP A 114 -3.68 -20.33 8.11
CA TRP A 114 -3.01 -19.32 8.93
C TRP A 114 -4.02 -18.34 9.51
N PRO A 115 -3.87 -17.94 10.77
CA PRO A 115 -4.80 -17.02 11.40
C PRO A 115 -4.80 -15.63 10.78
N TYR A 116 -3.65 -15.15 10.31
CA TYR A 116 -3.51 -13.82 9.74
C TYR A 116 -3.00 -13.88 8.31
N VAL A 117 -3.75 -13.26 7.41
CA VAL A 117 -3.41 -13.17 5.97
C VAL A 117 -3.56 -11.73 5.50
N LEU A 118 -2.48 -11.15 4.99
CA LEU A 118 -2.48 -9.86 4.31
C LEU A 118 -2.35 -10.06 2.81
N PHE A 119 -3.33 -9.60 2.04
CA PHE A 119 -3.22 -9.56 0.59
C PHE A 119 -2.85 -8.14 0.15
N SER A 120 -1.61 -7.94 -0.28
CA SER A 120 -1.02 -6.66 -0.74
C SER A 120 -0.42 -6.74 -2.15
N ALA A 121 -0.69 -7.79 -2.89
CA ALA A 121 -0.24 -7.92 -4.26
C ALA A 121 -0.90 -6.89 -5.19
N SER A 122 -0.10 -6.29 -6.08
CA SER A 122 -0.61 -5.35 -7.09
C SER A 122 -1.54 -6.06 -8.10
N PRO A 123 -2.63 -5.39 -8.55
CA PRO A 123 -3.43 -5.89 -9.66
C PRO A 123 -2.70 -5.91 -11.01
N SER A 124 -1.56 -5.22 -11.13
CA SER A 124 -0.78 -5.17 -12.36
C SER A 124 -0.24 -6.55 -12.76
N GLY A 125 -0.41 -6.91 -14.04
CA GLY A 125 0.05 -8.19 -14.57
C GLY A 125 -0.71 -9.41 -14.00
N ASN A 126 -1.93 -9.21 -13.53
CA ASN A 126 -2.83 -10.28 -13.10
C ASN A 126 -4.21 -10.08 -13.74
N ASP A 127 -4.51 -10.87 -14.76
CA ASP A 127 -5.75 -10.73 -15.53
C ASP A 127 -6.98 -11.18 -14.71
N ASP A 128 -6.83 -12.21 -13.87
CA ASP A 128 -7.85 -12.66 -12.92
C ASP A 128 -7.47 -12.25 -11.48
N TYR A 129 -7.53 -10.96 -11.22
CA TYR A 129 -7.17 -10.42 -9.91
C TYR A 129 -8.16 -10.84 -8.80
N ALA A 130 -9.44 -10.85 -9.11
CA ALA A 130 -10.47 -11.27 -8.15
C ALA A 130 -10.34 -12.77 -7.82
N GLY A 131 -10.05 -13.62 -8.80
CA GLY A 131 -9.76 -15.03 -8.58
C GLY A 131 -8.48 -15.27 -7.76
N ALA A 132 -7.46 -14.43 -7.96
CA ALA A 132 -6.26 -14.52 -7.13
C ALA A 132 -6.52 -14.17 -5.65
N VAL A 133 -7.37 -13.17 -5.38
CA VAL A 133 -7.80 -12.82 -4.02
C VAL A 133 -8.68 -13.94 -3.44
N ALA A 134 -9.63 -14.46 -4.21
CA ALA A 134 -10.48 -15.59 -3.78
C ALA A 134 -9.65 -16.83 -3.43
N SER A 135 -8.62 -17.16 -4.23
CA SER A 135 -7.69 -18.26 -3.91
C SER A 135 -6.93 -18.01 -2.61
N ALA A 136 -6.53 -16.76 -2.35
CA ALA A 136 -5.82 -16.42 -1.11
C ALA A 136 -6.71 -16.48 0.14
N LEU A 137 -8.03 -16.34 0.00
CA LEU A 137 -8.97 -16.55 1.10
C LEU A 137 -8.96 -17.98 1.64
N GLU A 138 -8.52 -18.96 0.83
CA GLU A 138 -8.34 -20.34 1.27
C GLU A 138 -7.14 -20.55 2.19
N TYR A 139 -6.22 -19.57 2.26
CA TYR A 139 -5.08 -19.61 3.16
C TYR A 139 -5.47 -19.26 4.61
N TRP A 140 -6.56 -18.54 4.76
CA TRP A 140 -7.02 -18.02 6.04
C TRP A 140 -7.78 -19.06 6.86
N ASP A 141 -7.35 -19.23 8.12
CA ASP A 141 -8.09 -19.94 9.14
C ASP A 141 -9.18 -19.02 9.74
N ARG A 142 -10.40 -19.19 9.27
CA ARG A 142 -11.54 -18.36 9.69
C ARG A 142 -11.99 -18.67 11.12
N ASP A 143 -11.65 -19.84 11.63
CA ASP A 143 -12.02 -20.30 12.95
C ASP A 143 -10.98 -19.94 14.02
N ALA A 144 -9.81 -19.47 13.61
CA ALA A 144 -8.75 -19.04 14.52
C ALA A 144 -9.20 -17.83 15.34
N PRO A 145 -9.16 -17.88 16.70
CA PRO A 145 -9.52 -16.76 17.54
C PRO A 145 -8.68 -15.52 17.21
N GLY A 146 -9.36 -14.41 16.90
CA GLY A 146 -8.70 -13.14 16.50
C GLY A 146 -8.10 -13.12 15.09
N GLY A 147 -8.08 -14.26 14.39
CA GLY A 147 -7.55 -14.38 13.05
C GLY A 147 -8.28 -13.49 12.04
N ARG A 148 -7.57 -12.98 11.03
CA ARG A 148 -8.14 -12.02 10.08
C ARG A 148 -7.49 -12.08 8.71
N PHE A 149 -8.33 -11.88 7.68
CA PHE A 149 -7.88 -11.62 6.31
C PHE A 149 -8.05 -10.13 6.02
N VAL A 150 -6.97 -9.46 5.59
CA VAL A 150 -6.98 -8.07 5.17
C VAL A 150 -6.56 -7.95 3.72
N PHE A 151 -7.37 -7.25 2.93
CA PHE A 151 -7.08 -6.90 1.54
C PHE A 151 -6.76 -5.42 1.41
N THR A 152 -5.59 -5.07 0.87
CA THR A 152 -5.26 -3.69 0.54
C THR A 152 -5.81 -3.36 -0.85
N SER A 153 -6.85 -2.55 -0.88
CA SER A 153 -7.49 -2.00 -2.06
C SER A 153 -7.03 -0.55 -2.32
N SER A 154 -7.73 0.19 -3.13
CA SER A 154 -7.43 1.57 -3.49
C SER A 154 -8.61 2.50 -3.23
N ALA A 155 -8.38 3.65 -2.60
CA ALA A 155 -9.36 4.73 -2.49
C ALA A 155 -9.75 5.32 -3.87
N GLY A 156 -9.04 4.95 -4.92
CA GLY A 156 -9.40 5.25 -6.29
C GLY A 156 -10.72 4.64 -6.75
N VAL A 157 -11.28 3.65 -6.02
CA VAL A 157 -12.61 3.07 -6.33
C VAL A 157 -13.78 3.98 -5.92
N CYS A 158 -13.56 4.99 -5.07
CA CYS A 158 -14.61 5.94 -4.67
C CYS A 158 -14.97 6.86 -5.85
N ALA A 159 -16.28 7.07 -6.07
CA ALA A 159 -16.82 7.74 -7.24
C ALA A 159 -16.55 9.25 -7.31
N GLU A 160 -16.39 9.90 -6.14
CA GLU A 160 -16.22 11.36 -6.04
C GLU A 160 -15.04 11.89 -6.88
N GLN A 161 -15.29 12.97 -7.63
CA GLN A 161 -14.31 13.60 -8.52
C GLN A 161 -14.36 15.15 -8.47
N ASP A 162 -15.32 15.75 -7.73
CA ASP A 162 -15.59 17.18 -7.77
C ASP A 162 -15.15 17.91 -6.49
N GLY A 163 -14.19 17.34 -5.74
CA GLY A 163 -13.62 17.90 -4.53
C GLY A 163 -14.40 17.60 -3.26
N GLY A 164 -15.43 16.77 -3.34
CA GLY A 164 -16.23 16.34 -2.19
C GLY A 164 -15.48 15.44 -1.21
N ILE A 165 -16.05 15.31 -0.01
CA ILE A 165 -15.53 14.45 1.06
C ILE A 165 -15.96 13.00 0.83
N VAL A 166 -15.03 12.08 1.01
CA VAL A 166 -15.22 10.63 0.88
C VAL A 166 -14.94 9.97 2.23
N THR A 167 -15.86 9.11 2.62
CA THR A 167 -15.78 8.25 3.80
C THR A 167 -15.86 6.77 3.38
N GLU A 168 -15.79 5.85 4.33
CA GLU A 168 -15.88 4.40 4.11
C GLU A 168 -17.20 3.97 3.42
N THR A 169 -18.27 4.74 3.62
CA THR A 169 -19.61 4.47 3.09
C THR A 169 -19.94 5.23 1.80
N SER A 170 -19.02 6.06 1.31
CA SER A 170 -19.24 6.83 0.09
C SER A 170 -19.42 5.94 -1.15
N PRO A 171 -20.21 6.38 -2.14
CA PRO A 171 -20.43 5.65 -3.37
C PRO A 171 -19.14 5.27 -4.07
N VAL A 172 -19.13 4.10 -4.70
CA VAL A 172 -18.02 3.62 -5.53
C VAL A 172 -18.31 3.86 -7.00
N GLY A 173 -17.24 4.12 -7.76
CA GLY A 173 -17.32 4.36 -9.20
C GLY A 173 -17.42 3.08 -10.02
N SER A 174 -17.69 3.26 -11.30
CA SER A 174 -17.70 2.22 -12.32
C SER A 174 -16.47 2.39 -13.24
N GLY A 175 -16.17 1.33 -13.97
CA GLY A 175 -15.07 1.30 -14.95
C GLY A 175 -14.10 0.15 -14.68
N PRO A 176 -13.37 -0.31 -15.70
CA PRO A 176 -12.64 -1.58 -15.65
C PRO A 176 -11.64 -1.70 -14.50
N ARG A 177 -10.98 -0.59 -14.14
CA ARG A 177 -10.03 -0.58 -13.02
C ARG A 177 -10.72 -0.69 -11.67
N SER A 178 -11.82 0.03 -11.46
CA SER A 178 -12.60 -0.01 -10.22
C SER A 178 -13.32 -1.34 -10.09
N GLU A 179 -13.97 -1.81 -11.16
CA GLU A 179 -14.72 -3.08 -11.18
C GLU A 179 -13.85 -4.26 -10.76
N ARG A 180 -12.61 -4.34 -11.25
CA ARG A 180 -11.67 -5.40 -10.88
C ARG A 180 -11.33 -5.39 -9.40
N LEU A 181 -11.11 -4.21 -8.81
CA LEU A 181 -10.85 -4.07 -7.38
C LEU A 181 -12.11 -4.36 -6.56
N LEU A 182 -13.25 -3.83 -6.97
CA LEU A 182 -14.54 -4.04 -6.29
C LEU A 182 -14.99 -5.50 -6.31
N ALA A 183 -14.70 -6.24 -7.38
CA ALA A 183 -14.94 -7.68 -7.42
C ALA A 183 -14.12 -8.43 -6.37
N ALA A 184 -12.85 -8.04 -6.19
CA ALA A 184 -11.98 -8.58 -5.15
C ALA A 184 -12.45 -8.19 -3.74
N GLU A 185 -12.82 -6.91 -3.52
CA GLU A 185 -13.40 -6.43 -2.26
C GLU A 185 -14.65 -7.23 -1.89
N LYS A 186 -15.56 -7.43 -2.85
CA LYS A 186 -16.79 -8.20 -2.64
C LYS A 186 -16.51 -9.62 -2.16
N ALA A 187 -15.53 -10.31 -2.74
CA ALA A 187 -15.14 -11.66 -2.32
C ALA A 187 -14.60 -11.67 -0.88
N VAL A 188 -13.74 -10.71 -0.53
CA VAL A 188 -13.17 -10.58 0.83
C VAL A 188 -14.25 -10.29 1.86
N LEU A 189 -15.12 -9.31 1.60
CA LEU A 189 -16.18 -8.91 2.52
C LEU A 189 -17.20 -10.04 2.73
N ALA A 190 -17.57 -10.75 1.66
CA ALA A 190 -18.47 -11.91 1.76
C ALA A 190 -17.87 -13.06 2.58
N ALA A 191 -16.54 -13.18 2.60
CA ALA A 191 -15.83 -14.16 3.43
C ALA A 191 -15.66 -13.71 4.90
N GLY A 192 -16.05 -12.49 5.26
CA GLY A 192 -15.84 -11.90 6.58
C GLY A 192 -14.47 -11.26 6.78
N GLY A 193 -13.66 -11.13 5.72
CA GLY A 193 -12.39 -10.38 5.77
C GLY A 193 -12.61 -8.87 5.79
N CYS A 194 -11.54 -8.09 5.92
CA CYS A 194 -11.55 -6.63 5.92
C CYS A 194 -10.88 -6.07 4.68
N VAL A 195 -11.28 -4.88 4.27
CA VAL A 195 -10.70 -4.13 3.16
C VAL A 195 -10.10 -2.82 3.67
N VAL A 196 -8.86 -2.52 3.29
CA VAL A 196 -8.25 -1.19 3.51
C VAL A 196 -8.02 -0.53 2.16
N ARG A 197 -8.82 0.50 1.85
CA ARG A 197 -8.68 1.33 0.65
C ARG A 197 -7.61 2.38 0.89
N LEU A 198 -6.45 2.20 0.28
CA LEU A 198 -5.28 3.06 0.43
C LEU A 198 -5.33 4.24 -0.56
N ALA A 199 -4.93 5.42 -0.10
CA ALA A 199 -4.62 6.56 -0.94
C ALA A 199 -3.35 6.33 -1.78
N GLY A 200 -2.93 7.31 -2.56
CA GLY A 200 -1.73 7.23 -3.40
C GLY A 200 -0.47 6.98 -2.57
N LEU A 201 0.17 5.84 -2.77
CA LEU A 201 1.35 5.44 -2.00
C LEU A 201 2.60 6.22 -2.40
N TYR A 202 3.39 6.67 -1.42
CA TYR A 202 4.66 7.35 -1.68
C TYR A 202 5.79 6.96 -0.72
N LEU A 203 7.01 7.06 -1.23
CA LEU A 203 8.31 7.13 -0.55
C LEU A 203 9.15 8.19 -1.27
N GLU A 204 10.33 8.54 -0.76
CA GLU A 204 11.25 9.45 -1.46
C GLU A 204 11.49 9.02 -2.92
N GLY A 205 11.87 7.77 -3.13
CA GLY A 205 12.16 7.21 -4.45
C GLY A 205 10.96 6.64 -5.19
N ARG A 206 9.73 6.80 -4.69
CA ARG A 206 8.54 6.15 -5.26
C ARG A 206 7.29 6.98 -5.03
N GLY A 207 6.47 7.12 -6.07
CA GLY A 207 5.24 7.89 -6.03
C GLY A 207 5.10 8.78 -7.26
N ALA A 208 3.99 9.49 -7.37
CA ALA A 208 3.66 10.30 -8.54
C ALA A 208 4.69 11.42 -8.79
N HIS A 209 5.23 12.03 -7.73
CA HIS A 209 6.27 13.06 -7.82
C HIS A 209 7.53 12.57 -8.58
N ASN A 210 7.92 11.31 -8.40
CA ASN A 210 9.08 10.76 -9.12
C ASN A 210 8.88 10.77 -10.64
N TYR A 211 7.66 10.47 -11.11
CA TYR A 211 7.34 10.53 -12.52
C TYR A 211 7.22 11.98 -13.01
N TRP A 212 6.44 12.82 -12.32
CA TRP A 212 6.19 14.20 -12.76
C TRP A 212 7.47 15.02 -12.83
N LEU A 213 8.37 14.89 -11.87
CA LEU A 213 9.65 15.63 -11.83
C LEU A 213 10.66 15.16 -12.89
N THR A 214 10.35 14.15 -13.69
CA THR A 214 11.13 13.79 -14.90
C THR A 214 10.60 14.43 -16.17
N GLN A 215 9.42 15.06 -16.11
CA GLN A 215 8.77 15.68 -17.27
C GLN A 215 9.00 17.19 -17.28
N GLU A 216 9.09 17.80 -18.47
CA GLU A 216 9.05 19.25 -18.61
C GLU A 216 7.61 19.77 -18.59
N GLU A 217 6.69 18.96 -19.12
CA GLU A 217 5.29 19.26 -19.22
C GLU A 217 4.43 18.04 -18.86
N VAL A 218 3.34 18.26 -18.15
CA VAL A 218 2.37 17.23 -17.74
C VAL A 218 0.98 17.68 -18.22
N ALA A 219 0.37 16.90 -19.12
CA ALA A 219 -0.95 17.20 -19.68
C ALA A 219 -2.08 16.89 -18.67
N GLN A 220 -1.95 17.37 -17.47
CA GLN A 220 -2.93 17.25 -16.38
C GLN A 220 -3.15 18.61 -15.73
N ARG A 221 -4.29 18.76 -15.05
CA ARG A 221 -4.60 20.00 -14.33
C ARG A 221 -3.66 20.20 -13.13
N PRO A 222 -3.17 21.42 -12.86
CA PRO A 222 -2.29 21.72 -11.73
C PRO A 222 -2.99 21.55 -10.38
N ASP A 223 -4.26 21.92 -10.30
CA ASP A 223 -5.11 22.03 -9.11
C ASP A 223 -5.88 20.74 -8.73
N GLY A 224 -5.61 19.63 -9.42
CA GLY A 224 -6.23 18.36 -9.09
C GLY A 224 -5.70 17.80 -7.78
N LEU A 225 -6.63 17.53 -6.83
CA LEU A 225 -6.34 17.03 -5.50
C LEU A 225 -5.92 15.55 -5.54
N ILE A 226 -4.81 15.25 -4.91
CA ILE A 226 -4.28 13.91 -4.75
C ILE A 226 -4.19 13.60 -3.25
N ASN A 227 -4.95 12.61 -2.81
CA ASN A 227 -4.75 12.06 -1.48
C ASN A 227 -3.57 11.09 -1.54
N GLN A 228 -2.71 11.17 -0.56
CA GLN A 228 -1.49 10.39 -0.46
C GLN A 228 -1.42 9.67 0.89
N ILE A 229 -0.56 8.66 0.98
CA ILE A 229 -0.17 8.02 2.24
C ILE A 229 1.25 7.47 2.10
N HIS A 230 2.07 7.67 3.10
CA HIS A 230 3.40 7.08 3.13
C HIS A 230 3.32 5.56 3.23
N TYR A 231 4.20 4.82 2.53
CA TYR A 231 4.18 3.35 2.53
C TYR A 231 4.22 2.72 3.92
N ARG A 232 4.99 3.31 4.86
CA ARG A 232 5.03 2.81 6.24
C ARG A 232 3.69 3.03 6.96
N ASP A 233 3.04 4.16 6.76
CA ASP A 233 1.73 4.43 7.35
C ASP A 233 0.63 3.54 6.75
N ALA A 234 0.71 3.24 5.45
CA ALA A 234 -0.16 2.28 4.79
C ALA A 234 0.05 0.85 5.33
N ALA A 235 1.30 0.46 5.59
CA ALA A 235 1.62 -0.81 6.23
C ALA A 235 1.06 -0.89 7.65
N ASN A 236 1.24 0.18 8.43
CA ASN A 236 0.69 0.27 9.80
C ASN A 236 -0.84 0.21 9.80
N ALA A 237 -1.52 0.86 8.84
CA ALA A 237 -2.98 0.77 8.70
C ALA A 237 -3.42 -0.67 8.37
N ALA A 238 -2.70 -1.37 7.50
CA ALA A 238 -3.00 -2.76 7.16
C ALA A 238 -2.79 -3.70 8.35
N VAL A 239 -1.71 -3.51 9.13
CA VAL A 239 -1.46 -4.28 10.35
C VAL A 239 -2.47 -3.95 11.44
N ALA A 240 -2.84 -2.69 11.62
CA ALA A 240 -3.91 -2.30 12.53
C ALA A 240 -5.25 -2.97 12.16
N ALA A 241 -5.55 -3.09 10.85
CA ALA A 241 -6.72 -3.82 10.39
C ALA A 241 -6.62 -5.34 10.64
N LEU A 242 -5.44 -5.95 10.57
CA LEU A 242 -5.23 -7.34 10.98
C LEU A 242 -5.52 -7.54 12.47
N LEU A 243 -5.16 -6.59 13.32
CA LEU A 243 -5.30 -6.71 14.78
C LEU A 243 -6.67 -6.27 15.29
N GLN A 244 -7.25 -5.20 14.75
CA GLN A 244 -8.43 -4.52 15.30
C GLN A 244 -9.62 -4.48 14.32
N GLY A 245 -9.45 -4.87 13.05
CA GLY A 245 -10.49 -4.75 12.05
C GLY A 245 -11.72 -5.60 12.38
N SER A 246 -12.90 -5.17 12.00
CA SER A 246 -14.16 -5.91 12.14
C SER A 246 -14.47 -6.72 10.88
N ALA A 247 -15.09 -7.88 11.04
CA ALA A 247 -15.48 -8.73 9.93
C ALA A 247 -16.39 -7.96 8.94
N GLY A 248 -16.08 -8.04 7.65
CA GLY A 248 -16.84 -7.38 6.59
C GLY A 248 -16.68 -5.85 6.54
N ALA A 249 -15.72 -5.28 7.29
CA ALA A 249 -15.53 -3.84 7.31
C ALA A 249 -14.63 -3.33 6.16
N VAL A 250 -14.92 -2.10 5.73
CA VAL A 250 -14.10 -1.32 4.81
C VAL A 250 -13.48 -0.16 5.58
N TYR A 251 -12.21 0.09 5.36
CA TYR A 251 -11.44 1.17 5.98
C TYR A 251 -10.83 2.05 4.88
N LEU A 252 -10.62 3.34 5.18
CA LEU A 252 -9.91 4.29 4.34
C LEU A 252 -8.60 4.69 5.02
N ALA A 253 -7.49 4.73 4.29
CA ALA A 253 -6.22 5.18 4.82
C ALA A 253 -5.56 6.21 3.90
N ALA A 254 -5.39 7.43 4.43
CA ALA A 254 -4.73 8.57 3.81
C ALA A 254 -4.01 9.38 4.89
N ASP A 255 -3.09 10.25 4.47
CA ASP A 255 -2.56 11.31 5.33
C ASP A 255 -3.64 12.38 5.61
N ASP A 256 -3.28 13.44 6.37
CA ASP A 256 -4.29 14.41 6.85
C ASP A 256 -4.71 15.42 5.78
N ARG A 257 -3.94 15.56 4.70
CA ARG A 257 -4.17 16.63 3.74
C ARG A 257 -3.89 16.20 2.30
N PRO A 258 -4.88 16.21 1.41
CA PRO A 258 -4.64 16.12 0.00
C PRO A 258 -3.87 17.36 -0.50
N LEU A 259 -2.97 17.16 -1.44
CA LEU A 259 -2.22 18.21 -2.11
C LEU A 259 -2.59 18.23 -3.60
N THR A 260 -2.44 19.39 -4.22
CA THR A 260 -2.49 19.47 -5.68
C THR A 260 -1.23 18.85 -6.28
N ARG A 261 -1.31 18.48 -7.56
CA ARG A 261 -0.14 17.94 -8.29
C ARG A 261 1.06 18.88 -8.25
N GLU A 262 0.80 20.18 -8.40
CA GLU A 262 1.85 21.19 -8.36
C GLU A 262 2.46 21.33 -6.97
N GLU A 263 1.63 21.34 -5.90
CA GLU A 263 2.12 21.36 -4.50
C GLU A 263 2.99 20.15 -4.19
N ILE A 264 2.58 18.93 -4.62
CA ILE A 264 3.39 17.71 -4.44
C ILE A 264 4.77 17.84 -5.09
N CYS A 265 4.84 18.36 -6.32
CA CYS A 265 6.12 18.58 -7.00
C CYS A 265 6.96 19.64 -6.29
N ARG A 266 6.35 20.73 -5.82
CA ARG A 266 7.03 21.81 -5.10
C ARG A 266 7.59 21.32 -3.77
N GLU A 267 6.80 20.57 -3.00
CA GLU A 267 7.26 19.95 -1.75
C GLU A 267 8.41 18.96 -2.02
N ALA A 268 8.28 18.09 -3.01
CA ALA A 268 9.31 17.12 -3.34
C ALA A 268 10.66 17.77 -3.70
N CYS A 269 10.64 18.93 -4.40
CA CYS A 269 11.86 19.65 -4.76
C CYS A 269 12.63 20.22 -3.55
N ARG A 270 12.06 20.21 -2.35
CA ARG A 270 12.78 20.57 -1.11
C ARG A 270 13.75 19.47 -0.67
N ALA A 271 13.45 18.20 -1.01
CA ALA A 271 14.35 17.09 -0.67
C ALA A 271 15.62 17.13 -1.52
N PRO A 272 16.81 16.80 -0.93
CA PRO A 272 18.10 16.82 -1.64
C PRO A 272 18.11 16.07 -2.96
N ARG A 273 17.44 14.93 -3.01
CA ARG A 273 17.29 14.10 -4.21
C ARG A 273 16.69 14.83 -5.41
N PHE A 274 15.81 15.78 -5.16
CA PHE A 274 15.06 16.50 -6.20
C PHE A 274 15.41 18.00 -6.27
N ALA A 275 16.35 18.49 -5.46
CA ALA A 275 16.69 19.92 -5.38
C ALA A 275 17.12 20.54 -6.72
N ALA A 276 17.70 19.73 -7.62
CA ALA A 276 18.07 20.16 -8.98
C ALA A 276 16.93 20.03 -9.99
N ARG A 277 15.79 19.48 -9.62
CA ARG A 277 14.64 19.32 -10.50
C ARG A 277 13.79 20.59 -10.53
N LYS A 278 13.07 20.78 -11.64
CA LYS A 278 12.08 21.85 -11.79
C LYS A 278 10.68 21.26 -11.69
N VAL A 279 9.77 22.01 -11.10
CA VAL A 279 8.35 21.67 -11.15
C VAL A 279 7.90 21.73 -12.62
N PRO A 280 7.29 20.67 -13.15
CA PRO A 280 6.85 20.64 -14.54
C PRO A 280 5.73 21.67 -14.78
N ARG A 281 5.56 22.08 -16.02
CA ARG A 281 4.40 22.87 -16.42
C ARG A 281 3.19 21.95 -16.57
N PHE A 282 2.15 22.20 -15.78
CA PHE A 282 0.88 21.50 -15.90
C PHE A 282 0.00 22.25 -16.92
N THR A 283 -0.47 21.56 -17.97
CA THR A 283 -1.17 22.17 -19.11
C THR A 283 -2.62 21.74 -19.25
N GLY A 284 -3.08 20.80 -18.40
CA GLY A 284 -4.50 20.45 -18.37
C GLY A 284 -5.36 21.63 -17.91
N PRO A 285 -6.55 21.83 -18.50
CA PRO A 285 -7.41 22.97 -18.17
C PRO A 285 -7.93 22.86 -16.74
N ALA A 286 -7.75 23.93 -15.96
CA ALA A 286 -8.37 24.06 -14.65
C ALA A 286 -9.90 24.07 -14.81
N GLY A 287 -10.61 23.30 -13.97
CA GLY A 287 -12.08 23.23 -13.97
C GLY A 287 -12.72 22.32 -15.02
N ALA A 288 -11.99 21.74 -15.96
CA ALA A 288 -12.53 20.76 -16.92
C ALA A 288 -12.37 19.33 -16.41
N ALA A 289 -13.37 18.47 -16.66
CA ALA A 289 -13.18 17.03 -16.55
C ALA A 289 -12.11 16.58 -17.54
N ASP A 290 -11.01 16.07 -17.03
CA ASP A 290 -9.90 15.57 -17.84
C ASP A 290 -10.37 14.31 -18.56
N HIS A 291 -10.09 14.17 -19.85
CA HIS A 291 -10.43 12.97 -20.63
C HIS A 291 -9.74 11.68 -20.12
N GLY A 292 -8.94 11.79 -19.07
CA GLY A 292 -8.31 10.69 -18.33
C GLY A 292 -8.96 10.35 -16.99
N GLY A 293 -10.13 10.92 -16.65
CA GLY A 293 -10.86 10.61 -15.41
C GLY A 293 -10.41 11.44 -14.21
N SER A 294 -9.76 12.56 -14.38
CA SER A 294 -9.38 13.43 -13.27
C SER A 294 -10.21 14.72 -13.24
N GLY A 295 -11.33 14.68 -12.53
CA GLY A 295 -11.98 15.89 -12.01
C GLY A 295 -11.05 16.63 -11.04
N VAL A 296 -11.62 17.49 -10.17
CA VAL A 296 -10.86 18.18 -9.11
C VAL A 296 -10.22 17.19 -8.15
N GLY A 297 -10.75 15.96 -8.08
CA GLY A 297 -10.35 14.94 -7.13
C GLY A 297 -11.32 14.82 -5.96
N LYS A 298 -10.84 14.40 -4.81
CA LYS A 298 -11.64 14.17 -3.59
C LYS A 298 -10.83 14.48 -2.34
N ILE A 299 -11.51 14.57 -1.21
CA ILE A 299 -10.90 14.69 0.12
C ILE A 299 -11.26 13.43 0.90
N ILE A 300 -10.29 12.64 1.32
CA ILE A 300 -10.55 11.42 2.09
C ILE A 300 -10.61 11.78 3.59
N ASP A 301 -11.73 11.45 4.22
CA ASP A 301 -11.89 11.52 5.67
C ASP A 301 -11.68 10.12 6.27
N CYS A 302 -10.60 9.93 7.00
CA CYS A 302 -10.24 8.68 7.67
C CYS A 302 -10.64 8.65 9.16
N THR A 303 -11.47 9.58 9.64
CA THR A 303 -11.79 9.72 11.07
C THR A 303 -12.39 8.44 11.64
N ALA A 304 -13.33 7.81 10.94
CA ALA A 304 -13.95 6.56 11.37
C ALA A 304 -12.93 5.41 11.40
N THR A 305 -12.10 5.26 10.36
CA THR A 305 -11.02 4.27 10.31
C THR A 305 -10.04 4.46 11.47
N ARG A 306 -9.59 5.69 11.73
CA ARG A 306 -8.66 6.00 12.82
C ARG A 306 -9.22 5.60 14.18
N THR A 307 -10.48 5.90 14.41
CA THR A 307 -11.18 5.52 15.66
C THR A 307 -11.31 4.01 15.77
N ALA A 308 -11.76 3.34 14.71
CA ALA A 308 -12.01 1.90 14.74
C ALA A 308 -10.74 1.05 14.89
N LEU A 309 -9.64 1.47 14.26
CA LEU A 309 -8.37 0.72 14.25
C LEU A 309 -7.35 1.23 15.29
N GLY A 310 -7.62 2.35 15.98
CA GLY A 310 -6.63 3.02 16.82
C GLY A 310 -5.38 3.46 16.04
N TRP A 311 -5.52 3.67 14.73
CA TRP A 311 -4.42 3.97 13.82
C TRP A 311 -4.29 5.48 13.59
N GLN A 312 -3.05 5.95 13.46
CA GLN A 312 -2.73 7.31 13.07
C GLN A 312 -1.51 7.31 12.15
N PRO A 313 -1.49 8.11 11.07
CA PRO A 313 -0.30 8.23 10.22
C PRO A 313 0.83 8.93 10.99
N LYS A 314 2.04 8.38 10.87
CA LYS A 314 3.27 9.02 11.38
C LYS A 314 3.57 10.28 10.57
N TYR A 315 3.48 10.16 9.24
CA TYR A 315 3.67 11.29 8.33
C TYR A 315 2.30 11.88 7.99
N LYS A 316 1.90 12.88 8.78
CA LYS A 316 0.58 13.49 8.66
C LYS A 316 0.33 14.16 7.30
N THR A 317 1.38 14.57 6.61
CA THR A 317 1.32 15.11 5.25
C THR A 317 2.60 14.76 4.50
N PHE A 318 2.56 14.85 3.17
CA PHE A 318 3.74 14.68 2.33
C PHE A 318 4.86 15.66 2.70
N GLY A 319 4.52 16.93 3.03
CA GLY A 319 5.49 17.92 3.47
C GLY A 319 6.19 17.53 4.77
N VAL A 320 5.47 16.98 5.76
CA VAL A 320 6.07 16.47 7.02
C VAL A 320 7.06 15.33 6.75
N PHE A 321 6.78 14.46 5.76
CA PHE A 321 7.76 13.46 5.34
C PHE A 321 8.99 14.12 4.72
N ILE A 322 8.80 15.07 3.80
CA ILE A 322 9.91 15.80 3.16
C ILE A 322 10.79 16.49 4.19
N ASP A 323 10.22 17.08 5.25
CA ASP A 323 10.97 17.70 6.35
C ASP A 323 11.94 16.72 7.06
N THR A 324 11.68 15.41 6.97
CA THR A 324 12.58 14.40 7.53
C THR A 324 13.79 14.09 6.63
N LEU A 325 13.80 14.59 5.39
CA LEU A 325 14.83 14.36 4.39
C LEU A 325 15.77 15.59 4.22
N VAL A 326 15.38 16.74 4.77
CA VAL A 326 16.09 18.01 4.73
C VAL A 326 16.86 18.21 6.04
#